data_6ddae2bb07c927ae991afaa4f3f51feb
#
_entry.id   6ddae2bb07c927ae991afaa4f3f51feb
#
_cell.length_a   1.000
_cell.length_b   1.000
_cell.length_c   1.000
_cell.angle_alpha   90.00
_cell.angle_beta   90.00
_cell.angle_gamma   90.00
#
_symmetry.space_group_name_H-M   'P 1'
#
loop_
_entity.id
_entity.type
_entity.pdbx_description
1 polymer ?
#
loop_
_entity_poly.entity_id
_entity_poly.type
_entity_poly.pdbx_seq_one_letter_code
_entity_poly.pdbx_strand_id
1 'polypeptide(L)'
;APRFHQEVLTDAANFGALAREVVEFYGDKIMEHPVGTGPFVLAEWRRSSRIVLARNPNYREVLYDEEAPADDPRSQAIAAQLKGRRLPMLDRVEIAIIEEAQPRWLSFLNGQTDLMERLPNEFAPVAAPNDKLAPNLAKRGITMDRSPLVDITLAALFNQDNPVVGGYTPQKVALRRAIALAYDSD
;
A
#
# COMPACT_ATOMS: atom_id res chain seq x y z
N ALA A 1 -20.36 15.15 3.66
CA ALA A 1 -18.99 15.65 3.54
C ALA A 1 -18.20 15.83 4.86
N PRO A 2 -18.77 15.70 6.10
CA PRO A 2 -17.96 15.82 7.32
C PRO A 2 -16.96 14.68 7.52
N ARG A 3 -17.19 13.50 6.95
CA ARG A 3 -16.34 12.31 7.12
C ARG A 3 -14.97 12.42 6.42
N PHE A 4 -14.92 13.06 5.26
CA PHE A 4 -13.68 13.21 4.48
C PHE A 4 -12.54 13.86 5.27
N HIS A 5 -12.82 14.91 6.03
CA HIS A 5 -11.80 15.58 6.84
C HIS A 5 -11.30 14.73 8.01
N GLN A 6 -12.16 13.88 8.57
CA GLN A 6 -11.77 12.96 9.64
C GLN A 6 -10.90 11.83 9.10
N GLU A 7 -11.24 11.27 7.95
CA GLU A 7 -10.44 10.23 7.28
C GLU A 7 -9.05 10.74 6.89
N VAL A 8 -8.96 11.96 6.36
CA VAL A 8 -7.67 12.59 6.03
C VAL A 8 -6.80 12.75 7.26
N LEU A 9 -7.35 13.19 8.40
CA LEU A 9 -6.57 13.37 9.64
C LEU A 9 -6.15 12.05 10.29
N THR A 10 -6.79 10.94 9.96
CA THR A 10 -6.41 9.61 10.44
C THR A 10 -5.36 8.93 9.55
N ASP A 11 -5.06 9.49 8.39
CA ASP A 11 -4.01 8.99 7.51
C ASP A 11 -2.62 9.32 8.07
N ALA A 12 -2.08 8.38 8.84
CA ALA A 12 -0.79 8.54 9.49
C ALA A 12 0.39 8.68 8.50
N ALA A 13 0.22 8.24 7.25
CA ALA A 13 1.26 8.37 6.23
C ALA A 13 1.46 9.83 5.79
N ASN A 14 0.37 10.60 5.74
CA ASN A 14 0.40 11.99 5.29
C ASN A 14 0.28 13.00 6.43
N PHE A 15 -0.38 12.63 7.54
CA PHE A 15 -0.73 13.54 8.63
C PHE A 15 -0.30 13.03 10.02
N GLY A 16 0.62 12.05 10.06
CA GLY A 16 1.15 11.53 11.33
C GLY A 16 1.85 12.63 12.14
N ALA A 17 1.48 12.74 13.40
CA ALA A 17 2.14 13.66 14.32
C ALA A 17 3.55 13.17 14.65
N LEU A 18 4.53 14.06 14.54
CA LEU A 18 5.91 13.83 14.93
C LEU A 18 6.20 14.58 16.24
N ALA A 19 6.98 13.97 17.13
CA ALA A 19 7.44 14.63 18.33
C ALA A 19 8.46 15.72 17.97
N ARG A 20 8.18 16.96 18.38
CA ARG A 20 9.00 18.13 18.05
C ARG A 20 10.46 17.96 18.49
N GLU A 21 10.67 17.48 19.68
CA GLU A 21 11.99 17.22 20.26
C GLU A 21 12.80 16.20 19.46
N VAL A 22 12.16 15.23 18.86
CA VAL A 22 12.80 14.23 17.99
C VAL A 22 13.22 14.86 16.66
N VAL A 23 12.37 15.69 16.09
CA VAL A 23 12.66 16.42 14.84
C VAL A 23 13.82 17.39 15.07
N GLU A 24 13.79 18.14 16.17
CA GLU A 24 14.86 19.09 16.53
C GLU A 24 16.20 18.38 16.81
N PHE A 25 16.16 17.20 17.44
CA PHE A 25 17.36 16.43 17.76
C PHE A 25 18.03 15.81 16.54
N TYR A 26 17.25 15.18 15.65
CA TYR A 26 17.79 14.47 14.51
C TYR A 26 17.91 15.32 13.23
N GLY A 27 17.15 16.41 13.12
CA GLY A 27 17.15 17.29 11.95
C GLY A 27 16.95 16.51 10.64
N ASP A 28 17.85 16.67 9.69
CA ASP A 28 17.79 16.01 8.38
C ASP A 28 17.88 14.47 8.44
N LYS A 29 18.30 13.91 9.59
CA LYS A 29 18.39 12.46 9.80
C LYS A 29 17.13 11.84 10.38
N ILE A 30 16.07 12.60 10.57
CA ILE A 30 14.81 12.13 11.17
C ILE A 30 14.22 10.91 10.43
N MET A 31 14.42 10.81 9.13
CA MET A 31 13.96 9.68 8.32
C MET A 31 14.61 8.34 8.70
N GLU A 32 15.82 8.38 9.28
CA GLU A 32 16.54 7.19 9.74
C GLU A 32 16.21 6.85 11.20
N HIS A 33 15.55 7.77 11.90
CA HIS A 33 15.21 7.66 13.32
C HIS A 33 13.73 7.97 13.59
N PRO A 34 12.80 7.31 12.89
CA PRO A 34 11.37 7.55 13.12
C PRO A 34 10.99 7.12 14.53
N VAL A 35 10.38 8.03 15.28
CA VAL A 35 9.85 7.77 16.62
C VAL A 35 8.35 7.97 16.57
N GLY A 36 7.60 6.98 17.01
CA GLY A 36 6.14 7.01 17.03
C GLY A 36 5.57 6.08 18.09
N THR A 37 4.25 6.10 18.22
CA THR A 37 3.49 5.29 19.18
C THR A 37 2.95 3.99 18.58
N GLY A 38 3.40 3.64 17.37
CA GLY A 38 2.95 2.49 16.61
C GLY A 38 3.41 1.13 17.16
N PRO A 39 2.82 0.04 16.65
CA PRO A 39 3.12 -1.32 17.10
C PRO A 39 4.49 -1.84 16.66
N PHE A 40 5.16 -1.17 15.76
CA PHE A 40 6.48 -1.52 15.28
C PHE A 40 7.45 -0.34 15.37
N VAL A 41 8.74 -0.65 15.48
CA VAL A 41 9.85 0.30 15.39
C VAL A 41 10.75 -0.06 14.23
N LEU A 42 11.39 0.93 13.62
CA LEU A 42 12.37 0.73 12.57
C LEU A 42 13.63 0.11 13.18
N ALA A 43 13.93 -1.13 12.82
CA ALA A 43 15.14 -1.84 13.27
C ALA A 43 16.29 -1.71 12.28
N GLU A 44 15.99 -1.66 10.99
CA GLU A 44 16.99 -1.52 9.93
C GLU A 44 16.36 -0.85 8.70
N TRP A 45 17.10 0.05 8.06
CA TRP A 45 16.76 0.58 6.76
C TRP A 45 18.00 0.61 5.86
N ARG A 46 18.00 -0.25 4.87
CA ARG A 46 18.98 -0.21 3.76
C ARG A 46 18.28 0.33 2.53
N ARG A 47 18.65 1.54 2.13
CA ARG A 47 18.04 2.20 0.96
C ARG A 47 18.10 1.30 -0.26
N SER A 48 17.03 1.28 -1.06
CA SER A 48 16.87 0.46 -2.27
C SER A 48 17.08 -1.05 -2.08
N SER A 49 17.00 -1.56 -0.85
CA SER A 49 17.22 -2.97 -0.55
C SER A 49 16.19 -3.51 0.43
N ARG A 50 16.20 -3.05 1.69
CA ARG A 50 15.41 -3.67 2.75
C ARG A 50 15.03 -2.70 3.85
N ILE A 51 13.80 -2.86 4.35
CA ILE A 51 13.36 -2.26 5.61
C ILE A 51 12.99 -3.38 6.58
N VAL A 52 13.42 -3.27 7.81
CA VAL A 52 13.08 -4.21 8.88
C VAL A 52 12.40 -3.46 10.00
N LEU A 53 11.22 -3.92 10.33
CA LEU A 53 10.43 -3.44 11.46
C LEU A 53 10.42 -4.53 12.54
N ALA A 54 10.69 -4.15 13.78
CA ALA A 54 10.60 -5.01 14.94
C ALA A 54 9.39 -4.61 15.80
N ARG A 55 8.79 -5.56 16.50
CA ARG A 55 7.72 -5.29 17.47
C ARG A 55 8.19 -4.23 18.47
N ASN A 56 7.37 -3.21 18.69
CA ASN A 56 7.62 -2.19 19.71
C ASN A 56 7.33 -2.77 21.10
N PRO A 57 8.35 -2.92 21.98
CA PRO A 57 8.13 -3.46 23.33
C PRO A 57 7.27 -2.55 24.21
N ASN A 58 7.22 -1.26 23.87
CA ASN A 58 6.47 -0.24 24.61
C ASN A 58 5.09 0.04 23.99
N TYR A 59 4.67 -0.76 23.00
CA TYR A 59 3.35 -0.56 22.42
C TYR A 59 2.26 -0.85 23.45
N ARG A 60 1.26 0.04 23.50
CA ARG A 60 0.12 -0.10 24.39
C ARG A 60 -0.59 -1.44 24.17
N GLU A 61 -1.23 -1.96 25.19
CA GLU A 61 -2.06 -3.15 25.03
C GLU A 61 -3.29 -2.83 24.19
N VAL A 62 -3.38 -3.50 23.04
CA VAL A 62 -4.53 -3.45 22.14
C VAL A 62 -4.88 -4.88 21.78
N LEU A 63 -6.12 -5.25 22.00
CA LEU A 63 -6.66 -6.55 21.59
C LEU A 63 -7.40 -6.38 20.27
N TYR A 64 -7.33 -7.39 19.41
CA TYR A 64 -8.13 -7.43 18.20
C TYR A 64 -9.61 -7.60 18.56
N ASP A 65 -10.44 -6.64 18.18
CA ASP A 65 -11.88 -6.62 18.46
C ASP A 65 -12.66 -6.01 17.29
N GLU A 66 -12.22 -6.30 16.06
CA GLU A 66 -12.91 -5.83 14.86
C GLU A 66 -14.14 -6.69 14.54
N GLU A 67 -15.20 -6.03 14.09
CA GLU A 67 -16.41 -6.69 13.62
C GLU A 67 -16.36 -6.85 12.10
N ALA A 68 -16.64 -8.06 11.62
CA ALA A 68 -16.73 -8.34 10.20
C ALA A 68 -18.16 -8.10 9.67
N PRO A 69 -18.33 -7.72 8.39
CA PRO A 69 -19.64 -7.58 7.76
C PRO A 69 -20.49 -8.85 7.91
N ALA A 70 -21.79 -8.68 8.14
CA ALA A 70 -22.72 -9.79 8.38
C ALA A 70 -22.90 -10.69 7.14
N ASP A 71 -22.65 -10.18 5.97
CA ASP A 71 -22.78 -10.84 4.68
C ASP A 71 -21.46 -11.46 4.17
N ASP A 72 -20.36 -11.37 4.96
CA ASP A 72 -19.07 -11.98 4.63
C ASP A 72 -18.67 -13.08 5.65
N PRO A 73 -19.07 -14.35 5.42
CA PRO A 73 -18.75 -15.47 6.31
C PRO A 73 -17.25 -15.71 6.48
N ARG A 74 -16.44 -15.39 5.46
CA ARG A 74 -14.97 -15.56 5.51
C ARG A 74 -14.36 -14.55 6.49
N SER A 75 -14.70 -13.29 6.36
CA SER A 75 -14.23 -12.24 7.27
C SER A 75 -14.71 -12.49 8.70
N GLN A 76 -15.94 -12.99 8.88
CA GLN A 76 -16.45 -13.39 10.20
C GLN A 76 -15.63 -14.51 10.85
N ALA A 77 -15.28 -15.55 10.08
CA ALA A 77 -14.43 -16.65 10.59
C ALA A 77 -13.04 -16.15 11.00
N ILE A 78 -12.44 -15.26 10.22
CA ILE A 78 -11.14 -14.64 10.53
C ILE A 78 -11.26 -13.78 11.79
N ALA A 79 -12.27 -12.92 11.87
CA ALA A 79 -12.49 -12.06 13.04
C ALA A 79 -12.69 -12.90 14.32
N ALA A 80 -13.47 -13.96 14.26
CA ALA A 80 -13.69 -14.87 15.38
C ALA A 80 -12.38 -15.57 15.83
N GLN A 81 -11.53 -15.98 14.87
CA GLN A 81 -10.23 -16.59 15.16
C GLN A 81 -9.24 -15.63 15.82
N LEU A 82 -9.31 -14.35 15.47
CA LEU A 82 -8.38 -13.33 15.92
C LEU A 82 -8.85 -12.58 17.17
N LYS A 83 -10.15 -12.67 17.50
CA LYS A 83 -10.77 -11.94 18.61
C LYS A 83 -10.03 -12.14 19.92
N GLY A 84 -9.73 -11.05 20.60
CA GLY A 84 -9.03 -11.04 21.88
C GLY A 84 -7.52 -11.30 21.79
N ARG A 85 -6.95 -11.52 20.61
CA ARG A 85 -5.50 -11.65 20.46
C ARG A 85 -4.82 -10.30 20.58
N ARG A 86 -3.69 -10.26 21.28
CA ARG A 86 -2.90 -9.04 21.48
C ARG A 86 -2.22 -8.62 20.17
N LEU A 87 -2.31 -7.34 19.85
CA LEU A 87 -1.62 -6.71 18.71
C LEU A 87 -0.27 -6.09 19.14
N PRO A 88 0.71 -6.05 18.23
CA PRO A 88 0.76 -6.75 16.94
C PRO A 88 0.96 -8.25 17.14
N MET A 89 0.47 -9.06 16.20
CA MET A 89 0.63 -10.53 16.26
C MET A 89 1.95 -11.02 15.69
N LEU A 90 2.68 -10.15 15.01
CA LEU A 90 3.99 -10.42 14.42
C LEU A 90 5.09 -9.79 15.28
N ASP A 91 6.24 -10.48 15.37
CA ASP A 91 7.41 -9.96 16.05
C ASP A 91 8.29 -9.09 15.14
N ARG A 92 8.24 -9.38 13.83
CA ARG A 92 9.09 -8.76 12.82
C ARG A 92 8.39 -8.71 11.48
N VAL A 93 8.60 -7.61 10.74
CA VAL A 93 8.19 -7.46 9.35
C VAL A 93 9.41 -7.07 8.53
N GLU A 94 9.68 -7.82 7.47
CA GLU A 94 10.76 -7.52 6.54
C GLU A 94 10.16 -7.12 5.19
N ILE A 95 10.54 -5.95 4.71
CA ILE A 95 10.09 -5.40 3.43
C ILE A 95 11.28 -5.42 2.48
N ALA A 96 11.26 -6.33 1.50
CA ALA A 96 12.22 -6.35 0.43
C ALA A 96 11.84 -5.32 -0.64
N ILE A 97 12.76 -4.42 -0.97
CA ILE A 97 12.57 -3.42 -2.02
C ILE A 97 13.08 -4.04 -3.32
N ILE A 98 12.14 -4.52 -4.14
CA ILE A 98 12.42 -5.11 -5.46
C ILE A 98 11.63 -4.29 -6.48
N GLU A 99 12.30 -3.37 -7.16
CA GLU A 99 11.67 -2.40 -8.06
C GLU A 99 11.06 -3.08 -9.28
N GLU A 100 11.82 -4.02 -9.88
CA GLU A 100 11.40 -4.71 -11.09
C GLU A 100 10.29 -5.74 -10.84
N ALA A 101 9.30 -5.76 -11.69
CA ALA A 101 8.11 -6.59 -11.55
C ALA A 101 8.43 -8.10 -11.63
N GLN A 102 9.25 -8.51 -12.59
CA GLN A 102 9.58 -9.93 -12.78
C GLN A 102 10.40 -10.51 -11.63
N PRO A 103 11.50 -9.91 -11.14
CA PRO A 103 12.21 -10.38 -9.95
C PRO A 103 11.32 -10.44 -8.71
N ARG A 104 10.43 -9.46 -8.52
CA ARG A 104 9.49 -9.43 -7.41
C ARG A 104 8.50 -10.60 -7.47
N TRP A 105 7.93 -10.88 -8.66
CA TRP A 105 7.06 -12.02 -8.88
C TRP A 105 7.78 -13.36 -8.64
N LEU A 106 9.01 -13.52 -9.13
CA LEU A 106 9.80 -14.73 -8.92
C LEU A 106 10.19 -14.93 -7.46
N SER A 107 10.53 -13.85 -6.73
CA SER A 107 10.80 -13.90 -5.30
C SER A 107 9.60 -14.44 -4.52
N PHE A 108 8.40 -13.97 -4.83
CA PHE A 108 7.16 -14.47 -4.24
C PHE A 108 6.91 -15.94 -4.61
N LEU A 109 7.04 -16.31 -5.87
CA LEU A 109 6.88 -17.71 -6.30
C LEU A 109 7.89 -18.65 -5.65
N ASN A 110 9.09 -18.18 -5.34
CA ASN A 110 10.12 -18.98 -4.66
C ASN A 110 9.94 -19.03 -3.14
N GLY A 111 8.91 -18.40 -2.59
CA GLY A 111 8.63 -18.38 -1.16
C GLY A 111 9.62 -17.52 -0.35
N GLN A 112 10.30 -16.57 -1.01
CA GLN A 112 11.19 -15.61 -0.35
C GLN A 112 10.42 -14.45 0.29
N THR A 113 9.17 -14.25 -0.11
CA THR A 113 8.23 -13.28 0.47
C THR A 113 6.89 -13.96 0.72
N ASP A 114 6.27 -13.67 1.86
CA ASP A 114 4.98 -14.24 2.28
C ASP A 114 3.80 -13.50 1.66
N LEU A 115 3.97 -12.23 1.39
CA LEU A 115 2.93 -11.34 0.84
C LEU A 115 3.47 -10.56 -0.36
N MET A 116 2.69 -10.51 -1.41
CA MET A 116 2.87 -9.56 -2.50
C MET A 116 1.63 -8.68 -2.62
N GLU A 117 1.76 -7.45 -2.19
CA GLU A 117 0.78 -6.42 -2.46
C GLU A 117 0.87 -5.98 -3.92
N ARG A 118 -0.26 -5.90 -4.60
CA ARG A 118 -0.37 -5.48 -6.00
C ARG A 118 0.39 -6.42 -6.97
N LEU A 119 -0.30 -7.47 -7.38
CA LEU A 119 0.17 -8.30 -8.48
C LEU A 119 0.45 -7.44 -9.72
N PRO A 120 1.65 -7.50 -10.32
CA PRO A 120 1.93 -6.76 -11.55
C PRO A 120 1.00 -7.19 -12.68
N ASN A 121 0.48 -6.22 -13.43
CA ASN A 121 -0.53 -6.44 -14.47
C ASN A 121 -0.09 -7.48 -15.52
N GLU A 122 1.19 -7.54 -15.85
CA GLU A 122 1.77 -8.48 -16.81
C GLU A 122 1.66 -9.94 -16.37
N PHE A 123 1.59 -10.20 -15.05
CA PHE A 123 1.44 -11.55 -14.49
C PHE A 123 -0.01 -11.90 -14.13
N ALA A 124 -0.92 -10.93 -14.14
CA ALA A 124 -2.32 -11.15 -13.81
C ALA A 124 -2.99 -12.24 -14.68
N PRO A 125 -2.77 -12.31 -16.01
CA PRO A 125 -3.36 -13.38 -16.84
C PRO A 125 -2.88 -14.78 -16.47
N VAL A 126 -1.66 -14.91 -15.93
CA VAL A 126 -1.07 -16.21 -15.54
C VAL A 126 -1.43 -16.57 -14.11
N ALA A 127 -1.41 -15.60 -13.22
CA ALA A 127 -1.66 -15.82 -11.80
C ALA A 127 -3.15 -15.90 -11.47
N ALA A 128 -3.99 -15.16 -12.18
CA ALA A 128 -5.42 -15.06 -11.93
C ALA A 128 -6.25 -15.04 -13.23
N PRO A 129 -6.19 -16.09 -14.07
CA PRO A 129 -7.00 -16.17 -15.29
C PRO A 129 -8.49 -16.10 -14.93
N ASN A 130 -9.25 -15.28 -15.67
CA ASN A 130 -10.67 -15.01 -15.42
C ASN A 130 -10.95 -14.62 -13.95
N ASP A 131 -10.06 -13.83 -13.39
CA ASP A 131 -10.18 -13.30 -12.03
C ASP A 131 -10.19 -14.35 -10.91
N LYS A 132 -9.71 -15.54 -11.18
CA LYS A 132 -9.58 -16.64 -10.20
C LYS A 132 -8.13 -17.06 -10.10
N LEU A 133 -7.67 -17.28 -8.86
CA LEU A 133 -6.32 -17.79 -8.62
C LEU A 133 -6.07 -19.06 -9.43
N ALA A 134 -4.96 -19.10 -10.15
CA ALA A 134 -4.57 -20.25 -10.96
C ALA A 134 -4.43 -21.53 -10.08
N PRO A 135 -4.95 -22.69 -10.52
CA PRO A 135 -4.96 -23.90 -9.71
C PRO A 135 -3.59 -24.41 -9.26
N ASN A 136 -2.55 -24.17 -10.04
CA ASN A 136 -1.17 -24.50 -9.69
C ASN A 136 -0.65 -23.65 -8.51
N LEU A 137 -1.08 -22.42 -8.38
CA LEU A 137 -0.73 -21.53 -7.25
C LEU A 137 -1.53 -21.91 -6.01
N ALA A 138 -2.82 -22.19 -6.17
CA ALA A 138 -3.68 -22.65 -5.08
C ALA A 138 -3.16 -23.96 -4.44
N LYS A 139 -2.68 -24.92 -5.26
CA LYS A 139 -2.05 -26.16 -4.78
C LYS A 139 -0.80 -25.94 -3.93
N ARG A 140 -0.15 -24.77 -4.08
CA ARG A 140 1.01 -24.37 -3.27
C ARG A 140 0.63 -23.64 -1.99
N GLY A 141 -0.67 -23.54 -1.67
CA GLY A 141 -1.18 -22.84 -0.51
C GLY A 141 -1.21 -21.30 -0.68
N ILE A 142 -1.00 -20.79 -1.90
CA ILE A 142 -1.13 -19.37 -2.19
C ILE A 142 -2.61 -19.00 -2.18
N THR A 143 -2.95 -17.91 -1.54
CA THR A 143 -4.28 -17.31 -1.55
C THR A 143 -4.26 -15.97 -2.28
N MET A 144 -5.40 -15.55 -2.79
CA MET A 144 -5.57 -14.25 -3.43
C MET A 144 -6.77 -13.54 -2.81
N ASP A 145 -6.53 -12.31 -2.40
CA ASP A 145 -7.58 -11.39 -1.98
C ASP A 145 -7.64 -10.18 -2.89
N ARG A 146 -8.84 -9.66 -3.08
CA ARG A 146 -9.10 -8.43 -3.82
C ARG A 146 -9.64 -7.40 -2.87
N SER A 147 -8.98 -6.27 -2.83
CA SER A 147 -9.51 -5.07 -2.18
C SER A 147 -9.90 -4.07 -3.25
N PRO A 148 -11.13 -3.55 -3.26
CA PRO A 148 -11.47 -2.46 -4.14
C PRO A 148 -10.59 -1.26 -3.78
N LEU A 149 -9.97 -0.66 -4.80
CA LEU A 149 -9.32 0.62 -4.64
C LEU A 149 -10.41 1.69 -4.55
N VAL A 150 -10.59 2.23 -3.37
CA VAL A 150 -11.53 3.34 -3.13
C VAL A 150 -10.75 4.64 -3.28
N ASP A 151 -11.34 5.61 -3.97
CA ASP A 151 -10.81 6.99 -4.12
C ASP A 151 -9.49 7.15 -4.88
N ILE A 152 -9.13 6.23 -5.79
CA ILE A 152 -8.04 6.46 -6.72
C ILE A 152 -8.58 7.06 -8.01
N THR A 153 -8.20 8.31 -8.25
CA THR A 153 -8.39 8.96 -9.55
C THR A 153 -7.09 8.88 -10.35
N LEU A 154 -7.12 8.15 -11.46
CA LEU A 154 -6.04 8.18 -12.44
C LEU A 154 -6.29 9.35 -13.38
N ALA A 155 -5.37 10.28 -13.43
CA ALA A 155 -5.44 11.47 -14.27
C ALA A 155 -4.19 11.60 -15.13
N ALA A 156 -4.38 11.92 -16.40
CA ALA A 156 -3.31 12.39 -17.27
C ALA A 156 -3.19 13.92 -17.08
N LEU A 157 -2.04 14.37 -16.60
CA LEU A 157 -1.75 15.79 -16.39
C LEU A 157 -0.84 16.30 -17.49
N PHE A 158 -1.21 17.44 -18.08
CA PHE A 158 -0.38 18.12 -19.06
C PHE A 158 0.48 19.17 -18.38
N ASN A 159 1.80 19.08 -18.56
CA ASN A 159 2.71 20.13 -18.13
C ASN A 159 2.41 21.45 -18.87
N GLN A 160 1.96 22.46 -18.15
CA GLN A 160 1.56 23.75 -18.72
C GLN A 160 2.73 24.59 -19.22
N ASP A 161 3.95 24.32 -18.79
CA ASP A 161 5.18 24.99 -19.26
C ASP A 161 5.74 24.34 -20.55
N ASN A 162 5.19 23.19 -20.95
CA ASN A 162 5.64 22.51 -22.16
C ASN A 162 5.26 23.33 -23.42
N PRO A 163 6.22 23.59 -24.34
CA PRO A 163 5.98 24.46 -25.51
C PRO A 163 4.97 23.89 -26.52
N VAL A 164 4.73 22.55 -26.50
CA VAL A 164 3.79 21.89 -27.43
C VAL A 164 2.39 21.82 -26.85
N VAL A 165 2.24 21.22 -25.68
CA VAL A 165 0.92 20.92 -25.09
C VAL A 165 0.51 21.92 -24.01
N GLY A 166 1.44 22.70 -23.46
CA GLY A 166 1.20 23.64 -22.37
C GLY A 166 0.63 24.98 -22.84
N GLY A 167 0.20 25.79 -21.87
CA GLY A 167 -0.39 27.13 -22.10
C GLY A 167 -1.88 27.07 -22.42
N TYR A 168 -2.47 28.27 -22.56
CA TYR A 168 -3.94 28.46 -22.61
C TYR A 168 -4.45 29.01 -23.94
N THR A 169 -3.64 29.01 -25.01
CA THR A 169 -4.14 29.39 -26.32
C THR A 169 -5.22 28.42 -26.81
N PRO A 170 -6.20 28.85 -27.61
CA PRO A 170 -7.27 27.99 -28.11
C PRO A 170 -6.74 26.74 -28.83
N GLN A 171 -5.66 26.83 -29.57
CA GLN A 171 -5.03 25.72 -30.30
C GLN A 171 -4.49 24.68 -29.34
N LYS A 172 -3.82 25.09 -28.25
CA LYS A 172 -3.25 24.17 -27.26
C LYS A 172 -4.32 23.51 -26.40
N VAL A 173 -5.37 24.24 -26.08
CA VAL A 173 -6.55 23.67 -25.41
C VAL A 173 -7.21 22.62 -26.30
N ALA A 174 -7.39 22.92 -27.59
CA ALA A 174 -7.94 21.98 -28.55
C ALA A 174 -7.07 20.74 -28.73
N LEU A 175 -5.73 20.90 -28.73
CA LEU A 175 -4.79 19.76 -28.80
C LEU A 175 -4.93 18.84 -27.58
N ARG A 176 -4.92 19.38 -26.36
CA ARG A 176 -5.12 18.58 -25.15
C ARG A 176 -6.47 17.86 -25.14
N ARG A 177 -7.52 18.54 -25.60
CA ARG A 177 -8.85 17.93 -25.74
C ARG A 177 -8.85 16.79 -26.75
N ALA A 178 -8.17 16.95 -27.89
CA ALA A 178 -8.03 15.89 -28.89
C ALA A 178 -7.30 14.67 -28.32
N ILE A 179 -6.20 14.88 -27.59
CA ILE A 179 -5.47 13.80 -26.92
C ILE A 179 -6.36 13.08 -25.89
N ALA A 180 -7.11 13.82 -25.09
CA ALA A 180 -8.03 13.24 -24.11
C ALA A 180 -9.16 12.41 -24.75
N LEU A 181 -9.67 12.85 -25.91
CA LEU A 181 -10.69 12.13 -26.67
C LEU A 181 -10.16 10.90 -27.42
N ALA A 182 -8.87 10.85 -27.67
CA ALA A 182 -8.21 9.70 -28.32
C ALA A 182 -7.89 8.57 -27.33
N TYR A 183 -8.01 8.83 -26.03
CA TYR A 183 -7.82 7.79 -25.01
C TYR A 183 -9.08 6.94 -24.91
N ASP A 184 -8.92 5.65 -25.17
CA ASP A 184 -9.96 4.64 -24.98
C ASP A 184 -10.00 4.25 -23.50
N SER A 185 -11.12 4.51 -22.84
CA SER A 185 -11.31 4.26 -21.40
C SER A 185 -12.12 2.99 -21.09
N ASP A 186 -12.52 2.26 -22.13
CA ASP A 186 -13.35 1.03 -22.01
C ASP A 186 -12.51 -0.24 -21.79
#